data_e10335fd045799a8bbe0153c254629e1
#
_entry.id   e10335fd045799a8bbe0153c254629e1
#
_cell.length_a   1.000
_cell.length_b   1.000
_cell.length_c   1.000
_cell.angle_alpha   90.00
_cell.angle_beta   90.00
_cell.angle_gamma   90.00
#
_symmetry.space_group_name_H-M   'P 1'
#
loop_
_entity.id
_entity.type
_entity.pdbx_description
1 polymer ?
#
loop_
_entity_poly.entity_id
_entity_poly.type
_entity_poly.pdbx_seq_one_letter_code
_entity_poly.pdbx_strand_id
1 'polypeptide(L)'
;MKLSPLRVLLALDAAVLFLLGALLILAPRRVEFAFQFKDLPEGVSYIIGLWGCVLVTLAIGYAVAATDPVRHVVWVQVGIARGALECILGALYVAWGVVGWRQAGFGIIVAALITIAYIVFYPRKPRSVQSSGSPNQSGSAP
;
A
#
# COMPACT_ATOMS: atom_id res chain seq x y z
N MET A 1 18.99 4.00 17.28
CA MET A 1 17.90 3.09 16.88
C MET A 1 18.02 2.82 15.39
N LYS A 2 18.34 1.56 15.00
CA LYS A 2 18.35 1.20 13.57
C LYS A 2 16.89 1.20 13.09
N LEU A 3 16.51 2.16 12.26
CA LEU A 3 15.20 2.16 11.59
C LEU A 3 15.12 0.90 10.75
N SER A 4 14.15 0.02 11.03
CA SER A 4 13.96 -1.15 10.17
C SER A 4 13.58 -0.69 8.77
N PRO A 5 14.07 -1.32 7.70
CA PRO A 5 13.76 -0.91 6.32
C PRO A 5 12.26 -0.87 6.05
N LEU A 6 11.49 -1.71 6.70
CA LEU A 6 10.02 -1.72 6.61
C LEU A 6 9.38 -0.44 7.19
N ARG A 7 9.91 0.12 8.28
CA ARG A 7 9.43 1.41 8.83
C ARG A 7 9.64 2.56 7.85
N VAL A 8 10.83 2.58 7.26
CA VAL A 8 11.16 3.60 6.26
C VAL A 8 10.25 3.48 5.04
N LEU A 9 10.02 2.26 4.56
CA LEU A 9 9.14 2.01 3.42
C LEU A 9 7.71 2.49 3.71
N LEU A 10 7.13 2.12 4.87
CA LEU A 10 5.79 2.55 5.27
C LEU A 10 5.68 4.06 5.43
N ALA A 11 6.71 4.71 6.00
CA ALA A 11 6.72 6.17 6.17
C ALA A 11 6.82 6.90 4.83
N LEU A 12 7.63 6.39 3.90
CA LEU A 12 7.73 6.95 2.55
C LEU A 12 6.42 6.79 1.78
N ASP A 13 5.81 5.60 1.82
CA ASP A 13 4.53 5.35 1.17
C ASP A 13 3.43 6.25 1.77
N ALA A 14 3.40 6.40 3.10
CA ALA A 14 2.49 7.35 3.78
C ALA A 14 2.69 8.79 3.29
N ALA A 15 3.93 9.26 3.18
CA ALA A 15 4.23 10.61 2.73
C ALA A 15 3.80 10.84 1.27
N VAL A 16 4.12 9.89 0.39
CA VAL A 16 3.75 9.96 -1.03
C VAL A 16 2.23 9.97 -1.20
N LEU A 17 1.52 9.07 -0.52
CA LEU A 17 0.06 9.01 -0.59
C LEU A 17 -0.61 10.25 -0.01
N PHE A 18 -0.06 10.79 1.09
CA PHE A 18 -0.57 12.03 1.66
C PHE A 18 -0.42 13.20 0.70
N LEU A 19 0.77 13.38 0.12
CA LEU A 19 1.05 14.45 -0.83
C LEU A 19 0.18 14.31 -2.09
N LEU A 20 0.08 13.10 -2.65
CA LEU A 20 -0.75 12.85 -3.82
C LEU A 20 -2.23 13.06 -3.50
N GLY A 21 -2.71 12.54 -2.38
CA GLY A 21 -4.08 12.73 -1.95
C GLY A 21 -4.44 14.20 -1.72
N ALA A 22 -3.56 14.96 -1.05
CA ALA A 22 -3.72 16.39 -0.88
C ALA A 22 -3.76 17.13 -2.22
N LEU A 23 -2.90 16.76 -3.17
CA LEU A 23 -2.88 17.33 -4.51
C LEU A 23 -4.19 17.06 -5.26
N LEU A 24 -4.72 15.84 -5.18
CA LEU A 24 -6.00 15.47 -5.80
C LEU A 24 -7.19 16.22 -5.22
N ILE A 25 -7.16 16.51 -3.90
CA ILE A 25 -8.22 17.27 -3.24
C ILE A 25 -8.11 18.77 -3.57
N LEU A 26 -6.90 19.33 -3.49
CA LEU A 26 -6.72 20.79 -3.57
C LEU A 26 -6.60 21.30 -5.01
N ALA A 27 -6.12 20.47 -5.93
CA ALA A 27 -5.84 20.88 -7.29
C ALA A 27 -6.19 19.80 -8.34
N PRO A 28 -7.44 19.28 -8.39
CA PRO A 28 -7.82 18.21 -9.30
C PRO A 28 -7.55 18.57 -10.76
N ARG A 29 -7.86 19.81 -11.17
CA ARG A 29 -7.63 20.27 -12.55
C ARG A 29 -6.15 20.28 -12.96
N ARG A 30 -5.21 20.52 -12.03
CA ARG A 30 -3.77 20.43 -12.33
C ARG A 30 -3.33 19.00 -12.58
N VAL A 31 -3.94 18.06 -11.86
CA VAL A 31 -3.69 16.63 -12.04
C VAL A 31 -4.22 16.16 -13.40
N GLU A 32 -5.43 16.56 -13.78
CA GLU A 32 -6.00 16.30 -15.11
C GLU A 32 -5.06 16.76 -16.22
N PHE A 33 -4.54 18.00 -16.10
CA PHE A 33 -3.59 18.55 -17.05
C PHE A 33 -2.27 17.78 -17.10
N ALA A 34 -1.71 17.42 -15.94
CA ALA A 34 -0.43 16.69 -15.84
C ALA A 34 -0.51 15.29 -16.47
N PHE A 35 -1.65 14.62 -16.36
CA PHE A 35 -1.91 13.31 -16.98
C PHE A 35 -2.47 13.42 -18.40
N GLN A 36 -2.53 14.64 -18.98
CA GLN A 36 -3.00 14.90 -20.34
C GLN A 36 -4.43 14.44 -20.62
N PHE A 37 -5.27 14.37 -19.61
CA PHE A 37 -6.70 14.17 -19.78
C PHE A 37 -7.31 15.50 -20.27
N LYS A 38 -7.85 15.49 -21.49
CA LYS A 38 -8.52 16.63 -22.08
C LYS A 38 -10.02 16.41 -22.07
N ASP A 39 -10.77 17.49 -21.88
CA ASP A 39 -12.24 17.51 -22.04
C ASP A 39 -12.99 16.53 -21.14
N LEU A 40 -12.55 16.38 -19.88
CA LEU A 40 -13.29 15.58 -18.91
C LEU A 40 -14.58 16.28 -18.48
N PRO A 41 -15.69 15.52 -18.33
CA PRO A 41 -16.94 16.06 -17.78
C PRO A 41 -16.73 16.69 -16.39
N GLU A 42 -17.49 17.75 -16.06
CA GLU A 42 -17.33 18.50 -14.80
C GLU A 42 -17.40 17.62 -13.54
N GLY A 43 -18.18 16.53 -13.57
CA GLY A 43 -18.27 15.60 -12.44
C GLY A 43 -17.01 14.78 -12.15
N VAL A 44 -16.07 14.70 -13.09
CA VAL A 44 -14.83 13.91 -12.92
C VAL A 44 -13.91 14.53 -11.86
N SER A 45 -13.83 15.85 -11.78
CA SER A 45 -13.05 16.54 -10.73
C SER A 45 -13.52 16.16 -9.32
N TYR A 46 -14.83 15.93 -9.12
CA TYR A 46 -15.36 15.45 -7.85
C TYR A 46 -14.90 14.02 -7.52
N ILE A 47 -14.92 13.12 -8.51
CA ILE A 47 -14.44 11.74 -8.36
C ILE A 47 -12.94 11.73 -8.03
N ILE A 48 -12.15 12.58 -8.69
CA ILE A 48 -10.73 12.76 -8.41
C ILE A 48 -10.52 13.21 -6.97
N GLY A 49 -11.32 14.16 -6.49
CA GLY A 49 -11.28 14.62 -5.08
C GLY A 49 -11.61 13.51 -4.09
N LEU A 50 -12.63 12.69 -4.36
CA LEU A 50 -12.96 11.52 -3.53
C LEU A 50 -11.81 10.51 -3.49
N TRP A 51 -11.16 10.27 -4.60
CA TRP A 51 -9.95 9.44 -4.68
C TRP A 51 -8.83 9.99 -3.79
N GLY A 52 -8.67 11.32 -3.80
CA GLY A 52 -7.74 12.01 -2.89
C GLY A 52 -8.03 11.73 -1.42
N CYS A 53 -9.30 11.72 -1.00
CA CYS A 53 -9.70 11.38 0.38
C CYS A 53 -9.30 9.95 0.74
N VAL A 54 -9.48 8.99 -0.18
CA VAL A 54 -9.06 7.59 0.03
C VAL A 54 -7.54 7.50 0.23
N LEU A 55 -6.75 8.21 -0.59
CA LEU A 55 -5.29 8.21 -0.47
C LEU A 55 -4.83 8.81 0.85
N VAL A 56 -5.42 9.92 1.31
CA VAL A 56 -5.11 10.51 2.63
C VAL A 56 -5.43 9.54 3.75
N THR A 57 -6.57 8.85 3.68
CA THR A 57 -6.95 7.85 4.69
C THR A 57 -5.94 6.69 4.74
N LEU A 58 -5.52 6.18 3.60
CA LEU A 58 -4.47 5.16 3.51
C LEU A 58 -3.13 5.67 4.07
N ALA A 59 -2.78 6.92 3.76
CA ALA A 59 -1.56 7.55 4.27
C ALA A 59 -1.52 7.58 5.80
N ILE A 60 -2.63 7.92 6.44
CA ILE A 60 -2.76 7.88 7.91
C ILE A 60 -2.54 6.46 8.44
N GLY A 61 -3.15 5.46 7.81
CA GLY A 61 -2.99 4.06 8.20
C GLY A 61 -1.54 3.59 8.10
N TYR A 62 -0.83 3.93 7.01
CA TYR A 62 0.59 3.60 6.85
C TYR A 62 1.49 4.37 7.81
N ALA A 63 1.18 5.63 8.11
CA ALA A 63 1.91 6.40 9.11
C ALA A 63 1.81 5.76 10.50
N VAL A 64 0.62 5.32 10.89
CA VAL A 64 0.42 4.56 12.14
C VAL A 64 1.18 3.23 12.10
N ALA A 65 1.13 2.49 10.98
CA ALA A 65 1.85 1.23 10.84
C ALA A 65 3.38 1.41 10.87
N ALA A 66 3.91 2.54 10.41
CA ALA A 66 5.33 2.85 10.47
C ALA A 66 5.87 2.96 11.91
N THR A 67 5.03 3.26 12.89
CA THR A 67 5.43 3.30 14.31
C THR A 67 5.75 1.90 14.85
N ASP A 68 4.92 0.90 14.52
CA ASP A 68 5.12 -0.51 14.90
C ASP A 68 4.61 -1.46 13.79
N PRO A 69 5.44 -1.78 12.80
CA PRO A 69 5.03 -2.61 11.65
C PRO A 69 4.64 -4.05 12.02
N VAL A 70 5.17 -4.56 13.13
CA VAL A 70 4.87 -5.94 13.58
C VAL A 70 3.47 -6.02 14.17
N ARG A 71 3.10 -5.02 14.95
CA ARG A 71 1.76 -4.92 15.54
C ARG A 71 0.70 -4.63 14.48
N HIS A 72 1.06 -3.82 13.48
CA HIS A 72 0.15 -3.35 12.43
C HIS A 72 0.40 -4.04 11.08
N VAL A 73 0.72 -5.35 11.11
CA VAL A 73 1.01 -6.15 9.90
C VAL A 73 -0.10 -6.11 8.85
N VAL A 74 -1.33 -5.89 9.26
CA VAL A 74 -2.48 -5.75 8.35
C VAL A 74 -2.25 -4.65 7.32
N TRP A 75 -1.63 -3.53 7.71
CA TRP A 75 -1.33 -2.44 6.78
C TRP A 75 -0.26 -2.83 5.74
N VAL A 76 0.69 -3.69 6.11
CA VAL A 76 1.64 -4.26 5.15
C VAL A 76 0.91 -5.14 4.12
N GLN A 77 -0.06 -5.95 4.58
CA GLN A 77 -0.89 -6.77 3.69
C GLN A 77 -1.76 -5.91 2.76
N VAL A 78 -2.35 -4.82 3.30
CA VAL A 78 -3.09 -3.84 2.49
C VAL A 78 -2.19 -3.21 1.44
N GLY A 79 -0.93 -2.87 1.77
CA GLY A 79 0.05 -2.33 0.82
C GLY A 79 0.35 -3.32 -0.32
N ILE A 80 0.55 -4.59 0.00
CA ILE A 80 0.78 -5.65 -0.99
C ILE A 80 -0.46 -5.82 -1.89
N ALA A 81 -1.65 -5.92 -1.30
CA ALA A 81 -2.89 -6.10 -2.05
C ALA A 81 -3.17 -4.92 -2.97
N ARG A 82 -3.00 -3.67 -2.46
CA ARG A 82 -3.16 -2.44 -3.24
C ARG A 82 -2.24 -2.43 -4.44
N GLY A 83 -0.93 -2.60 -4.22
CA GLY A 83 0.03 -2.55 -5.30
C GLY A 83 -0.15 -3.66 -6.33
N ALA A 84 -0.55 -4.87 -5.91
CA ALA A 84 -0.90 -5.95 -6.83
C ALA A 84 -2.12 -5.58 -7.68
N LEU A 85 -3.18 -5.03 -7.08
CA LEU A 85 -4.37 -4.58 -7.80
C LEU A 85 -4.06 -3.43 -8.77
N GLU A 86 -3.23 -2.47 -8.36
CA GLU A 86 -2.79 -1.37 -9.23
C GLU A 86 -2.01 -1.89 -10.44
N CYS A 87 -1.12 -2.88 -10.25
CA CYS A 87 -0.39 -3.52 -11.35
C CYS A 87 -1.33 -4.26 -12.31
N ILE A 88 -2.26 -5.07 -11.78
CA ILE A 88 -3.21 -5.84 -12.59
C ILE A 88 -4.10 -4.89 -13.38
N LEU A 89 -4.68 -3.90 -12.72
CA LEU A 89 -5.57 -2.93 -13.35
C LEU A 89 -4.83 -2.14 -14.44
N GLY A 90 -3.65 -1.61 -14.11
CA GLY A 90 -2.83 -0.88 -15.07
C GLY A 90 -2.49 -1.71 -16.31
N ALA A 91 -2.09 -2.97 -16.12
CA ALA A 91 -1.81 -3.90 -17.22
C ALA A 91 -3.05 -4.17 -18.10
N LEU A 92 -4.23 -4.36 -17.48
CA LEU A 92 -5.48 -4.57 -18.20
C LEU A 92 -5.87 -3.34 -19.03
N TYR A 93 -5.80 -2.13 -18.46
CA TYR A 93 -6.15 -0.91 -19.19
C TYR A 93 -5.20 -0.63 -20.36
N VAL A 94 -3.91 -0.95 -20.21
CA VAL A 94 -2.95 -0.87 -21.32
C VAL A 94 -3.27 -1.92 -22.38
N ALA A 95 -3.58 -3.17 -21.99
CA ALA A 95 -3.93 -4.24 -22.91
C ALA A 95 -5.22 -3.95 -23.69
N TRP A 96 -6.19 -3.30 -23.08
CA TRP A 96 -7.43 -2.89 -23.74
C TRP A 96 -7.27 -1.60 -24.58
N GLY A 97 -6.10 -0.98 -24.57
CA GLY A 97 -5.84 0.26 -25.32
C GLY A 97 -6.56 1.50 -24.76
N VAL A 98 -7.10 1.41 -23.54
CA VAL A 98 -7.79 2.54 -22.87
C VAL A 98 -6.79 3.62 -22.47
N VAL A 99 -5.60 3.22 -22.01
CA VAL A 99 -4.48 4.12 -21.68
C VAL A 99 -3.20 3.67 -22.36
N GLY A 100 -2.39 4.64 -22.77
CA GLY A 100 -1.08 4.35 -23.35
C GLY A 100 -0.03 3.99 -22.31
N TRP A 101 0.99 3.22 -22.72
CA TRP A 101 2.12 2.89 -21.85
C TRP A 101 2.82 4.11 -21.25
N ARG A 102 2.86 5.22 -21.98
CA ARG A 102 3.42 6.49 -21.49
C ARG A 102 2.66 7.06 -20.29
N GLN A 103 1.36 6.80 -20.20
CA GLN A 103 0.49 7.31 -19.13
C GLN A 103 0.51 6.37 -17.91
N ALA A 104 0.39 5.06 -18.12
CA ALA A 104 0.24 4.07 -17.05
C ALA A 104 1.56 3.42 -16.62
N GLY A 105 2.58 3.34 -17.51
CA GLY A 105 3.79 2.54 -17.29
C GLY A 105 4.56 2.94 -16.04
N PHE A 106 4.71 4.24 -15.78
CA PHE A 106 5.39 4.72 -14.57
C PHE A 106 4.66 4.25 -13.30
N GLY A 107 3.33 4.38 -13.26
CA GLY A 107 2.52 3.95 -12.11
C GLY A 107 2.62 2.44 -11.88
N ILE A 108 2.55 1.64 -12.95
CA ILE A 108 2.67 0.18 -12.88
C ILE A 108 4.04 -0.24 -12.32
N ILE A 109 5.13 0.37 -12.80
CA ILE A 109 6.48 0.05 -12.34
C ILE A 109 6.65 0.41 -10.87
N VAL A 110 6.22 1.59 -10.45
CA VAL A 110 6.31 2.03 -9.05
C VAL A 110 5.47 1.13 -8.14
N ALA A 111 4.24 0.79 -8.53
CA ALA A 111 3.38 -0.12 -7.77
C ALA A 111 4.00 -1.52 -7.64
N ALA A 112 4.62 -2.03 -8.71
CA ALA A 112 5.32 -3.32 -8.68
C ALA A 112 6.52 -3.30 -7.73
N LEU A 113 7.35 -2.25 -7.79
CA LEU A 113 8.52 -2.10 -6.92
C LEU A 113 8.12 -2.01 -5.43
N ILE A 114 7.10 -1.22 -5.11
CA ILE A 114 6.58 -1.09 -3.75
C ILE A 114 6.02 -2.43 -3.27
N THR A 115 5.25 -3.13 -4.10
CA THR A 115 4.69 -4.44 -3.76
C THR A 115 5.79 -5.47 -3.47
N ILE A 116 6.80 -5.55 -4.31
CA ILE A 116 7.97 -6.43 -4.11
C ILE A 116 8.69 -6.06 -2.82
N ALA A 117 8.91 -4.79 -2.55
CA ALA A 117 9.55 -4.34 -1.32
C ALA A 117 8.75 -4.76 -0.07
N TYR A 118 7.42 -4.62 -0.07
CA TYR A 118 6.59 -5.10 1.04
C TYR A 118 6.65 -6.62 1.21
N ILE A 119 6.70 -7.39 0.13
CA ILE A 119 6.84 -8.86 0.20
C ILE A 119 8.22 -9.25 0.76
N VAL A 120 9.29 -8.61 0.31
CA VAL A 120 10.67 -8.89 0.76
C VAL A 120 10.84 -8.56 2.25
N PHE A 121 10.31 -7.41 2.69
CA PHE A 121 10.41 -6.97 4.08
C PHE A 121 9.26 -7.42 4.97
N TYR A 122 8.41 -8.34 4.50
CA TYR A 122 7.27 -8.85 5.27
C TYR A 122 7.71 -9.42 6.62
N PRO A 123 7.13 -8.96 7.75
CA PRO A 123 7.53 -9.41 9.09
C PRO A 123 7.11 -10.88 9.29
N ARG A 124 8.07 -11.79 9.19
CA ARG A 124 7.85 -13.20 9.51
C ARG A 124 7.78 -13.34 11.03
N LYS A 125 6.63 -13.75 11.57
CA LYS A 125 6.54 -14.17 12.97
C LYS A 125 7.51 -15.34 13.17
N PRO A 126 8.42 -15.30 14.17
CA PRO A 126 9.15 -16.50 14.54
C PRO A 126 8.10 -17.56 14.91
N ARG A 127 8.21 -18.73 14.28
CA ARG A 127 7.40 -19.91 14.66
C ARG A 127 7.68 -20.15 16.14
N SER A 128 6.69 -19.88 17.00
CA SER A 128 6.74 -20.35 18.38
C SER A 128 6.90 -21.86 18.29
N VAL A 129 8.08 -22.34 18.65
CA VAL A 129 8.30 -23.77 18.90
C VAL A 129 7.29 -24.09 20.00
N GLN A 130 6.20 -24.76 19.63
CA GLN A 130 5.33 -25.41 20.58
C GLN A 130 6.23 -26.41 21.30
N SER A 131 6.74 -25.99 22.47
CA SER A 131 7.33 -26.92 23.41
C SER A 131 6.24 -27.87 23.78
N SER A 132 6.29 -29.06 23.23
CA SER A 132 5.56 -30.23 23.68
C SER A 132 6.03 -30.54 25.12
N GLY A 133 5.52 -29.76 26.06
CA GLY A 133 5.59 -30.07 27.47
C GLY A 133 4.65 -31.25 27.72
N SER A 134 5.17 -32.43 27.65
CA SER A 134 4.57 -33.63 28.21
C SER A 134 4.47 -33.47 29.72
N PRO A 135 3.28 -33.42 30.29
CA PRO A 135 3.15 -33.64 31.73
C PRO A 135 3.11 -35.12 31.99
N ASN A 136 4.28 -35.71 32.20
CA ASN A 136 4.37 -37.02 32.81
C ASN A 136 4.10 -36.82 34.33
N GLN A 137 2.84 -36.90 34.72
CA GLN A 137 2.45 -37.10 36.12
C GLN A 137 2.09 -38.56 36.31
N SER A 138 3.11 -39.34 36.53
CA SER A 138 2.94 -40.60 37.25
C SER A 138 2.57 -40.32 38.69
N GLY A 139 1.28 -40.32 38.97
CA GLY A 139 0.78 -40.38 40.34
C GLY A 139 1.10 -41.74 40.94
N SER A 140 1.93 -41.75 41.94
CA SER A 140 2.02 -42.83 42.90
C SER A 140 1.10 -42.50 44.05
N ALA A 141 0.07 -43.32 44.23
CA ALA A 141 -0.64 -43.44 45.50
C ALA A 141 -0.01 -44.54 46.33
N PRO A 142 -0.08 -44.47 47.66
CA PRO A 142 -0.43 -45.62 48.46
C PRO A 142 -1.87 -45.49 48.99
#